data_b18699eb3b608eb3ec1d631a58ed4187
#
_entry.id   b18699eb3b608eb3ec1d631a58ed4187
#
_cell.length_a   1.000
_cell.length_b   1.000
_cell.length_c   1.000
_cell.angle_alpha   90.00
_cell.angle_beta   90.00
_cell.angle_gamma   90.00
#
_symmetry.space_group_name_H-M   'P 1'
#
loop_
_entity.id
_entity.type
_entity.pdbx_description
1 polymer ?
#
loop_
_entity_poly.entity_id
_entity_poly.type
_entity_poly.pdbx_seq_one_letter_code
_entity_poly.pdbx_strand_id
1 'polypeptide(L)'
;MGFSYHSMLFCSVFLSFAMHSLAGDLSKDFNITWGNAKITNGGQLLTLSLDKYSGSGFESRNKYLFGRIDMQIKLVAGNSAGTVTAYYLTSLGSEHDEIDFEFLGNVTGEPYTLHTNVFSQGKGNREQQFRLWFDPTKNFHTYSLIWNSQRIIFLVDNNPIRVFTNEESRGVPYPKSKPMIIHSSLWNADDWATQGGRVKTNWTNAPFRAYYRNFNAQACVYSSGTSSCDSANTNSETDQTWQTQDLDANGRRRLRWAQRYFMVYNYCSDSQRFPQGLPTECKRP
;
A
#
# COMPACT_ATOMS: atom_id res chain seq x y z
N MET A 1 -8.76 -22.31 -73.47
CA MET A 1 -7.98 -21.31 -72.70
C MET A 1 -8.46 -21.40 -71.25
N GLY A 2 -7.74 -22.12 -70.41
CA GLY A 2 -8.10 -22.28 -68.99
C GLY A 2 -7.12 -21.49 -68.11
N PHE A 3 -7.62 -20.58 -67.34
CA PHE A 3 -6.83 -19.83 -66.34
C PHE A 3 -6.94 -20.56 -64.99
N SER A 4 -5.80 -21.07 -64.53
CA SER A 4 -5.64 -21.68 -63.19
C SER A 4 -5.36 -20.58 -62.20
N TYR A 5 -6.26 -20.37 -61.20
CA TYR A 5 -6.02 -19.50 -60.05
C TYR A 5 -5.29 -20.29 -58.95
N HIS A 6 -4.03 -19.94 -58.70
CA HIS A 6 -3.31 -20.42 -57.54
C HIS A 6 -3.62 -19.50 -56.36
N SER A 7 -4.40 -20.03 -55.42
CA SER A 7 -4.60 -19.36 -54.13
C SER A 7 -3.38 -19.54 -53.26
N MET A 8 -2.59 -18.47 -53.03
CA MET A 8 -1.55 -18.42 -52.01
C MET A 8 -2.21 -18.17 -50.64
N LEU A 9 -2.20 -19.19 -49.79
CA LEU A 9 -2.56 -19.08 -48.39
C LEU A 9 -1.37 -18.41 -47.65
N PHE A 10 -1.52 -17.15 -47.28
CA PHE A 10 -0.62 -16.49 -46.35
C PHE A 10 -0.94 -16.93 -44.91
N CYS A 11 -0.14 -17.85 -44.39
CA CYS A 11 -0.18 -18.24 -42.98
C CYS A 11 0.53 -17.17 -42.16
N SER A 12 -0.22 -16.22 -41.61
CA SER A 12 0.31 -15.18 -40.67
C SER A 12 0.56 -15.85 -39.33
N VAL A 13 1.81 -16.18 -39.03
CA VAL A 13 2.23 -16.60 -37.70
C VAL A 13 2.26 -15.38 -36.80
N PHE A 14 1.24 -15.17 -35.98
CA PHE A 14 1.26 -14.22 -34.89
C PHE A 14 2.19 -14.78 -33.80
N LEU A 15 3.45 -14.32 -33.77
CA LEU A 15 4.29 -14.46 -32.58
C LEU A 15 3.74 -13.52 -31.51
N SER A 16 2.93 -14.03 -30.60
CA SER A 16 2.61 -13.38 -29.35
C SER A 16 3.87 -13.37 -28.48
N PHE A 17 4.63 -12.27 -28.53
CA PHE A 17 5.61 -11.97 -27.49
C PHE A 17 4.84 -11.76 -26.19
N ALA A 18 4.76 -12.79 -25.35
CA ALA A 18 4.42 -12.61 -23.95
C ALA A 18 5.54 -11.75 -23.34
N MET A 19 5.29 -10.46 -23.18
CA MET A 19 6.11 -9.61 -22.31
C MET A 19 5.99 -10.21 -20.91
N HIS A 20 6.91 -11.09 -20.56
CA HIS A 20 7.15 -11.42 -19.16
C HIS A 20 7.74 -10.13 -18.54
N SER A 21 6.89 -9.34 -17.91
CA SER A 21 7.35 -8.40 -16.91
C SER A 21 8.25 -9.21 -15.98
N LEU A 22 9.53 -8.91 -15.94
CA LEU A 22 10.46 -9.49 -14.98
C LEU A 22 9.94 -9.06 -13.59
N ALA A 23 9.12 -9.92 -12.99
CA ALA A 23 8.68 -9.74 -11.62
C ALA A 23 9.95 -9.66 -10.77
N GLY A 24 10.09 -8.58 -9.99
CA GLY A 24 11.26 -8.37 -9.13
C GLY A 24 11.45 -9.55 -8.17
N ASP A 25 12.69 -9.81 -7.81
CA ASP A 25 13.05 -10.82 -6.82
C ASP A 25 12.91 -10.23 -5.41
N LEU A 26 11.80 -10.51 -4.75
CA LEU A 26 11.49 -10.02 -3.40
C LEU A 26 12.58 -10.37 -2.36
N SER A 27 13.40 -11.39 -2.61
CA SER A 27 14.50 -11.72 -1.71
C SER A 27 15.64 -10.70 -1.77
N LYS A 28 15.72 -9.93 -2.85
CA LYS A 28 16.69 -8.82 -2.99
C LYS A 28 16.16 -7.54 -2.35
N ASP A 29 14.84 -7.39 -2.27
CA ASP A 29 14.21 -6.17 -1.78
C ASP A 29 13.91 -6.24 -0.27
N PHE A 30 13.64 -7.45 0.26
CA PHE A 30 13.12 -7.63 1.62
C PHE A 30 13.91 -8.63 2.46
N ASN A 31 13.91 -8.39 3.78
CA ASN A 31 14.32 -9.31 4.83
C ASN A 31 13.08 -9.79 5.59
N ILE A 32 13.02 -11.09 5.91
CA ILE A 32 12.07 -11.61 6.89
C ILE A 32 12.59 -11.23 8.26
N THR A 33 11.76 -10.57 9.07
CA THR A 33 12.17 -10.06 10.39
C THR A 33 11.76 -10.97 11.54
N TRP A 34 10.61 -11.65 11.41
CA TRP A 34 10.11 -12.55 12.46
C TRP A 34 9.02 -13.49 11.95
N GLY A 35 8.78 -14.57 12.70
CA GLY A 35 7.69 -15.51 12.49
C GLY A 35 7.79 -16.36 11.23
N ASN A 36 6.65 -16.93 10.82
CA ASN A 36 6.55 -17.84 9.69
C ASN A 36 6.27 -17.10 8.38
N ALA A 37 7.20 -16.26 7.93
CA ALA A 37 7.17 -15.67 6.59
C ALA A 37 8.03 -16.50 5.63
N LYS A 38 7.70 -16.51 4.33
CA LYS A 38 8.44 -17.27 3.30
C LYS A 38 8.48 -16.52 2.00
N ILE A 39 9.62 -16.52 1.33
CA ILE A 39 9.78 -16.11 -0.05
C ILE A 39 9.93 -17.39 -0.90
N THR A 40 9.10 -17.55 -1.91
CA THR A 40 9.00 -18.76 -2.74
C THR A 40 8.93 -18.39 -4.23
N ASN A 41 8.80 -19.38 -5.09
CA ASN A 41 8.69 -19.20 -6.54
C ASN A 41 9.85 -18.37 -7.13
N GLY A 42 11.09 -18.69 -6.73
CA GLY A 42 12.26 -17.96 -7.22
C GLY A 42 12.24 -16.47 -6.88
N GLY A 43 11.75 -16.10 -5.69
CA GLY A 43 11.69 -14.70 -5.25
C GLY A 43 10.40 -13.96 -5.62
N GLN A 44 9.46 -14.59 -6.34
CA GLN A 44 8.30 -13.90 -6.90
C GLN A 44 7.08 -13.82 -5.95
N LEU A 45 7.07 -14.62 -4.88
CA LEU A 45 5.96 -14.66 -3.93
C LEU A 45 6.46 -14.62 -2.50
N LEU A 46 6.05 -13.60 -1.74
CA LEU A 46 6.26 -13.53 -0.30
C LEU A 46 4.92 -13.83 0.39
N THR A 47 4.96 -14.65 1.43
CA THR A 47 3.80 -15.05 2.22
C THR A 47 4.05 -14.74 3.67
N LEU A 48 3.15 -14.01 4.31
CA LEU A 48 3.05 -13.89 5.75
C LEU A 48 2.04 -14.90 6.30
N SER A 49 2.34 -15.46 7.46
CA SER A 49 1.46 -16.39 8.17
C SER A 49 1.24 -15.95 9.62
N LEU A 50 0.03 -16.16 10.11
CA LEU A 50 -0.34 -15.96 11.51
C LEU A 50 -0.99 -17.25 12.02
N ASP A 51 -0.49 -17.73 13.14
CA ASP A 51 -1.11 -18.82 13.91
C ASP A 51 -1.30 -18.40 15.36
N LYS A 52 -1.74 -19.35 16.20
CA LYS A 52 -2.00 -19.09 17.62
C LYS A 52 -0.75 -18.64 18.40
N TYR A 53 0.44 -18.96 17.91
CA TYR A 53 1.70 -18.75 18.64
C TYR A 53 2.45 -17.52 18.13
N SER A 54 2.35 -17.22 16.85
CA SER A 54 3.10 -16.11 16.25
C SER A 54 2.43 -15.60 14.97
N GLY A 55 2.49 -14.29 14.79
CA GLY A 55 2.38 -13.66 13.48
C GLY A 55 3.69 -13.73 12.71
N SER A 56 3.83 -12.88 11.70
CA SER A 56 5.07 -12.78 10.92
C SER A 56 5.20 -11.41 10.27
N GLY A 57 6.43 -11.06 9.88
CA GLY A 57 6.70 -9.79 9.25
C GLY A 57 7.95 -9.77 8.39
N PHE A 58 8.04 -8.75 7.55
CA PHE A 58 9.21 -8.44 6.74
C PHE A 58 9.47 -6.94 6.70
N GLU A 59 10.68 -6.56 6.28
CA GLU A 59 11.07 -5.17 6.05
C GLU A 59 11.89 -5.01 4.77
N SER A 60 11.88 -3.81 4.17
CA SER A 60 12.74 -3.52 3.03
C SER A 60 14.21 -3.40 3.44
N ARG A 61 15.10 -3.84 2.56
CA ARG A 61 16.55 -3.65 2.72
C ARG A 61 16.96 -2.20 2.57
N ASN A 62 16.26 -1.47 1.72
CA ASN A 62 16.50 -0.06 1.45
C ASN A 62 15.64 0.84 2.33
N LYS A 63 16.19 2.02 2.63
CA LYS A 63 15.43 3.17 3.15
C LYS A 63 15.11 4.10 1.99
N TYR A 64 13.95 4.72 2.06
CA TYR A 64 13.46 5.61 1.01
C TYR A 64 13.15 6.99 1.59
N LEU A 65 13.47 8.04 0.85
CA LEU A 65 13.02 9.39 1.12
C LEU A 65 12.32 9.90 -0.15
N PHE A 66 10.99 9.83 -0.15
CA PHE A 66 10.12 10.05 -1.29
C PHE A 66 10.16 8.93 -2.34
N GLY A 67 9.08 8.80 -3.09
CA GLY A 67 8.96 7.83 -4.17
C GLY A 67 7.51 7.46 -4.51
N ARG A 68 7.38 6.71 -5.60
CA ARG A 68 6.22 5.87 -5.88
C ARG A 68 6.56 4.43 -5.51
N ILE A 69 5.74 3.83 -4.66
CA ILE A 69 5.93 2.47 -4.13
C ILE A 69 4.65 1.70 -4.39
N ASP A 70 4.75 0.61 -5.14
CA ASP A 70 3.65 -0.26 -5.51
C ASP A 70 3.90 -1.67 -4.96
N MET A 71 2.87 -2.29 -4.38
CA MET A 71 2.88 -3.68 -3.92
C MET A 71 1.56 -4.35 -4.27
N GLN A 72 1.61 -5.55 -4.85
CA GLN A 72 0.42 -6.37 -4.99
C GLN A 72 0.22 -7.25 -3.75
N ILE A 73 -0.94 -7.12 -3.13
CA ILE A 73 -1.31 -7.85 -1.91
C ILE A 73 -2.61 -8.63 -2.17
N LYS A 74 -2.64 -9.89 -1.71
CA LYS A 74 -3.86 -10.68 -1.57
C LYS A 74 -4.05 -11.05 -0.10
N LEU A 75 -5.19 -10.66 0.47
CA LEU A 75 -5.47 -10.75 1.89
C LEU A 75 -5.94 -12.14 2.34
N VAL A 76 -6.03 -12.32 3.65
CA VAL A 76 -6.47 -13.56 4.28
C VAL A 76 -7.92 -13.86 3.90
N ALA A 77 -8.15 -15.05 3.32
CA ALA A 77 -9.47 -15.49 2.89
C ALA A 77 -10.28 -16.11 4.04
N GLY A 78 -11.60 -16.15 3.87
CA GLY A 78 -12.52 -16.74 4.83
C GLY A 78 -12.77 -15.89 6.06
N ASN A 79 -12.89 -16.51 7.23
CA ASN A 79 -13.04 -15.79 8.50
C ASN A 79 -11.67 -15.32 8.98
N SER A 80 -11.39 -14.05 8.78
CA SER A 80 -10.16 -13.35 9.17
C SER A 80 -10.37 -12.36 10.33
N ALA A 81 -11.50 -12.48 11.04
CA ALA A 81 -11.79 -11.60 12.17
C ALA A 81 -10.65 -11.56 13.18
N GLY A 82 -10.36 -10.39 13.71
CA GLY A 82 -9.27 -10.14 14.68
C GLY A 82 -7.87 -10.08 14.06
N THR A 83 -7.69 -10.40 12.76
CA THR A 83 -6.39 -10.27 12.11
C THR A 83 -6.19 -8.89 11.51
N VAL A 84 -4.95 -8.38 11.55
CA VAL A 84 -4.52 -7.20 10.82
C VAL A 84 -3.34 -7.56 9.93
N THR A 85 -3.47 -7.23 8.64
CA THR A 85 -2.36 -7.20 7.70
C THR A 85 -1.95 -5.75 7.54
N ALA A 86 -0.74 -5.37 7.96
CA ALA A 86 -0.21 -4.01 7.80
C ALA A 86 0.84 -3.97 6.70
N TYR A 87 0.86 -2.89 5.91
CA TYR A 87 1.90 -2.57 4.94
C TYR A 87 2.14 -1.06 4.99
N TYR A 88 3.30 -0.66 5.47
CA TYR A 88 3.56 0.73 5.82
C TYR A 88 5.02 1.13 5.66
N LEU A 89 5.26 2.44 5.57
CA LEU A 89 6.59 3.03 5.65
C LEU A 89 6.76 3.67 7.02
N THR A 90 7.91 3.47 7.67
CA THR A 90 8.21 4.09 8.98
C THR A 90 9.68 4.46 9.12
N SER A 91 9.95 5.57 9.80
CA SER A 91 11.31 6.00 10.18
C SER A 91 11.76 5.46 11.53
N LEU A 92 10.90 4.76 12.24
CA LEU A 92 11.11 4.19 13.58
C LEU A 92 11.33 5.25 14.69
N GLY A 93 11.24 4.78 15.95
CA GLY A 93 11.45 5.62 17.15
C GLY A 93 10.21 6.41 17.58
N SER A 94 10.30 7.10 18.72
CA SER A 94 9.17 7.81 19.33
C SER A 94 8.64 8.99 18.50
N GLU A 95 9.54 9.64 17.77
CA GLU A 95 9.23 10.78 16.88
C GLU A 95 9.15 10.34 15.41
N HIS A 96 8.74 9.08 15.14
CA HIS A 96 8.71 8.55 13.78
C HIS A 96 7.75 9.30 12.85
N ASP A 97 8.09 9.28 11.58
CA ASP A 97 7.16 9.52 10.49
C ASP A 97 6.69 8.16 9.97
N GLU A 98 5.39 8.03 9.60
CA GLU A 98 4.84 6.76 9.15
C GLU A 98 3.67 6.98 8.18
N ILE A 99 3.51 6.08 7.21
CA ILE A 99 2.45 6.12 6.18
C ILE A 99 1.87 4.72 6.05
N ASP A 100 0.58 4.54 6.43
CA ASP A 100 0.01 3.24 6.70
C ASP A 100 -1.10 2.83 5.75
N PHE A 101 -1.01 1.58 5.29
CA PHE A 101 -2.14 0.73 4.93
C PHE A 101 -2.28 -0.38 5.98
N GLU A 102 -3.44 -0.48 6.61
CA GLU A 102 -3.79 -1.58 7.51
C GLU A 102 -5.10 -2.21 7.03
N PHE A 103 -5.10 -3.52 6.90
CA PHE A 103 -6.25 -4.30 6.44
C PHE A 103 -6.81 -5.08 7.62
N LEU A 104 -7.94 -4.61 8.13
CA LEU A 104 -8.65 -5.21 9.26
C LEU A 104 -9.54 -6.33 8.75
N GLY A 105 -9.25 -7.55 9.17
CA GLY A 105 -10.03 -8.73 8.83
C GLY A 105 -11.45 -8.72 9.40
N ASN A 106 -12.31 -9.57 8.87
CA ASN A 106 -13.71 -9.65 9.29
C ASN A 106 -14.20 -11.10 9.23
N VAL A 107 -15.42 -11.33 9.70
CA VAL A 107 -16.08 -12.62 9.57
C VAL A 107 -16.40 -12.93 8.11
N THR A 108 -16.52 -14.20 7.77
CA THR A 108 -16.85 -14.63 6.40
C THR A 108 -18.11 -13.94 5.88
N GLY A 109 -17.99 -13.36 4.66
CA GLY A 109 -19.08 -12.64 4.01
C GLY A 109 -19.12 -11.15 4.29
N GLU A 110 -18.45 -10.69 5.33
CA GLU A 110 -18.33 -9.27 5.64
C GLU A 110 -17.08 -8.66 5.01
N PRO A 111 -17.13 -7.39 4.55
CA PRO A 111 -16.01 -6.76 3.86
C PRO A 111 -14.87 -6.42 4.82
N TYR A 112 -13.63 -6.48 4.30
CA TYR A 112 -12.46 -5.90 4.93
C TYR A 112 -12.62 -4.39 5.16
N THR A 113 -11.99 -3.88 6.22
CA THR A 113 -11.77 -2.45 6.38
C THR A 113 -10.32 -2.13 5.98
N LEU A 114 -10.15 -1.33 4.96
CA LEU A 114 -8.86 -0.69 4.67
C LEU A 114 -8.75 0.58 5.51
N HIS A 115 -7.81 0.58 6.43
CA HIS A 115 -7.48 1.69 7.31
C HIS A 115 -6.20 2.34 6.80
N THR A 116 -6.18 3.66 6.70
CA THR A 116 -5.00 4.44 6.32
C THR A 116 -4.69 5.48 7.40
N ASN A 117 -3.41 5.69 7.69
CA ASN A 117 -2.98 6.73 8.62
C ASN A 117 -1.72 7.44 8.12
N VAL A 118 -1.40 8.58 8.69
CA VAL A 118 -0.16 9.33 8.47
C VAL A 118 0.32 9.86 9.80
N PHE A 119 1.53 9.42 10.20
CA PHE A 119 2.23 9.98 11.34
C PHE A 119 3.29 10.97 10.89
N SER A 120 3.46 12.02 11.62
CA SER A 120 4.61 12.89 11.52
C SER A 120 5.03 13.35 12.91
N GLN A 121 6.32 13.25 13.21
CA GLN A 121 6.89 13.54 14.52
C GLN A 121 6.19 12.75 15.65
N GLY A 122 5.93 11.45 15.42
CA GLY A 122 5.28 10.55 16.37
C GLY A 122 3.77 10.77 16.56
N LYS A 123 3.16 11.69 15.80
CA LYS A 123 1.73 12.01 15.92
C LYS A 123 0.95 11.55 14.71
N GLY A 124 0.07 10.56 14.93
CA GLY A 124 -0.92 10.07 13.99
C GLY A 124 -2.28 10.75 14.19
N ASN A 125 -3.30 9.97 14.50
CA ASN A 125 -4.68 10.41 14.68
C ASN A 125 -5.30 11.02 13.40
N ARG A 126 -4.89 10.50 12.24
CA ARG A 126 -5.33 10.98 10.92
C ARG A 126 -5.98 9.86 10.11
N GLU A 127 -6.74 9.00 10.78
CA GLU A 127 -7.28 7.80 10.19
C GLU A 127 -8.41 8.10 9.20
N GLN A 128 -8.33 7.45 8.04
CA GLN A 128 -9.45 7.30 7.12
C GLN A 128 -9.66 5.81 6.84
N GLN A 129 -10.92 5.34 6.85
CA GLN A 129 -11.26 3.95 6.63
C GLN A 129 -12.17 3.80 5.42
N PHE A 130 -11.94 2.71 4.68
CA PHE A 130 -12.66 2.41 3.44
C PHE A 130 -13.13 0.95 3.42
N ARG A 131 -14.26 0.70 2.78
CA ARG A 131 -14.60 -0.61 2.22
C ARG A 131 -14.07 -0.64 0.78
N LEU A 132 -13.57 -1.78 0.36
CA LEU A 132 -13.10 -1.92 -1.02
C LEU A 132 -14.27 -2.28 -1.95
N TRP A 133 -14.19 -1.88 -3.22
CA TRP A 133 -15.21 -2.19 -4.25
C TRP A 133 -15.04 -3.58 -4.85
N PHE A 134 -14.19 -4.39 -4.25
CA PHE A 134 -13.91 -5.78 -4.60
C PHE A 134 -13.60 -6.60 -3.33
N ASP A 135 -13.56 -7.93 -3.47
CA ASP A 135 -13.11 -8.84 -2.41
C ASP A 135 -11.57 -8.99 -2.51
N PRO A 136 -10.79 -8.41 -1.56
CA PRO A 136 -9.33 -8.41 -1.61
C PRO A 136 -8.71 -9.79 -1.31
N THR A 137 -9.53 -10.79 -0.99
CA THR A 137 -9.08 -12.15 -0.71
C THR A 137 -9.06 -13.05 -1.95
N LYS A 138 -9.75 -12.64 -3.03
CA LYS A 138 -9.88 -13.44 -4.26
C LYS A 138 -8.69 -13.28 -5.18
N ASN A 139 -8.24 -12.05 -5.39
CA ASN A 139 -7.18 -11.71 -6.32
C ASN A 139 -6.13 -10.82 -5.67
N PHE A 140 -4.98 -10.69 -6.33
CA PHE A 140 -4.00 -9.68 -6.01
C PHE A 140 -4.48 -8.31 -6.50
N HIS A 141 -4.38 -7.31 -5.65
CA HIS A 141 -4.66 -5.91 -5.96
C HIS A 141 -3.45 -5.06 -5.64
N THR A 142 -3.24 -3.98 -6.38
CA THR A 142 -2.09 -3.10 -6.21
C THR A 142 -2.43 -1.99 -5.22
N TYR A 143 -1.64 -1.90 -4.16
CA TYR A 143 -1.68 -0.82 -3.18
C TYR A 143 -0.45 0.05 -3.39
N SER A 144 -0.68 1.33 -3.65
CA SER A 144 0.39 2.24 -4.04
C SER A 144 0.42 3.47 -3.15
N LEU A 145 1.64 3.93 -2.89
CA LEU A 145 1.91 5.22 -2.27
C LEU A 145 2.69 6.07 -3.25
N ILE A 146 2.24 7.31 -3.46
CA ILE A 146 3.04 8.36 -4.07
C ILE A 146 3.33 9.35 -2.96
N TRP A 147 4.60 9.43 -2.58
CA TRP A 147 5.06 10.30 -1.51
C TRP A 147 6.12 11.25 -2.07
N ASN A 148 5.81 12.53 -2.06
CA ASN A 148 6.73 13.57 -2.51
C ASN A 148 6.70 14.76 -1.53
N SER A 149 7.46 15.82 -1.80
CA SER A 149 7.55 16.98 -0.90
C SER A 149 6.26 17.76 -0.72
N GLN A 150 5.27 17.54 -1.59
CA GLN A 150 4.02 18.29 -1.62
C GLN A 150 2.83 17.49 -1.06
N ARG A 151 2.82 16.17 -1.22
CA ARG A 151 1.69 15.33 -0.83
C ARG A 151 2.02 13.84 -0.74
N ILE A 152 1.13 13.13 -0.04
CA ILE A 152 1.06 11.68 -0.05
C ILE A 152 -0.27 11.30 -0.70
N ILE A 153 -0.23 10.45 -1.72
CA ILE A 153 -1.42 9.91 -2.39
C ILE A 153 -1.47 8.42 -2.15
N PHE A 154 -2.58 7.94 -1.60
CA PHE A 154 -2.88 6.52 -1.43
C PHE A 154 -3.73 6.06 -2.60
N LEU A 155 -3.33 4.98 -3.27
CA LEU A 155 -4.06 4.42 -4.41
C LEU A 155 -4.34 2.93 -4.20
N VAL A 156 -5.46 2.48 -4.74
CA VAL A 156 -5.83 1.06 -4.87
C VAL A 156 -6.16 0.80 -6.33
N ASP A 157 -5.42 -0.10 -6.99
CA ASP A 157 -5.52 -0.35 -8.43
C ASP A 157 -5.51 0.95 -9.25
N ASN A 158 -4.53 1.82 -8.97
CA ASN A 158 -4.38 3.16 -9.56
C ASN A 158 -5.58 4.12 -9.34
N ASN A 159 -6.54 3.77 -8.48
CA ASN A 159 -7.60 4.70 -8.07
C ASN A 159 -7.18 5.40 -6.78
N PRO A 160 -7.05 6.74 -6.75
CA PRO A 160 -6.74 7.45 -5.52
C PRO A 160 -7.92 7.36 -4.56
N ILE A 161 -7.61 7.02 -3.31
CA ILE A 161 -8.59 6.94 -2.22
C ILE A 161 -8.38 8.04 -1.20
N ARG A 162 -7.13 8.52 -1.05
CA ARG A 162 -6.76 9.53 -0.08
C ARG A 162 -5.63 10.42 -0.62
N VAL A 163 -5.65 11.70 -0.25
CA VAL A 163 -4.54 12.64 -0.41
C VAL A 163 -4.29 13.33 0.92
N PHE A 164 -3.05 13.29 1.39
CA PHE A 164 -2.56 14.06 2.52
C PHE A 164 -1.58 15.12 1.99
N THR A 165 -1.97 16.38 2.04
CA THR A 165 -1.21 17.50 1.49
C THR A 165 -0.22 18.03 2.52
N ASN A 166 0.95 18.47 2.09
CA ASN A 166 1.89 19.18 2.93
C ASN A 166 1.31 20.58 3.26
N GLU A 167 0.96 20.79 4.51
CA GLU A 167 0.43 22.06 5.05
C GLU A 167 1.32 22.62 6.18
N GLU A 168 2.64 22.42 6.08
CA GLU A 168 3.59 22.94 7.08
C GLU A 168 3.51 24.45 7.24
N SER A 169 3.20 25.20 6.19
CA SER A 169 2.93 26.63 6.26
C SER A 169 1.76 26.99 7.19
N ARG A 170 0.89 26.02 7.51
CA ARG A 170 -0.23 26.16 8.45
C ARG A 170 0.04 25.48 9.79
N GLY A 171 1.29 25.06 10.03
CA GLY A 171 1.70 24.38 11.26
C GLY A 171 1.35 22.89 11.33
N VAL A 172 1.02 22.24 10.21
CA VAL A 172 0.76 20.80 10.13
C VAL A 172 2.05 20.07 9.77
N PRO A 173 2.64 19.25 10.66
CA PRO A 173 3.84 18.50 10.34
C PRO A 173 3.63 17.54 9.18
N TYR A 174 4.66 17.41 8.33
CA TYR A 174 4.64 16.57 7.13
C TYR A 174 5.87 15.65 7.08
N PRO A 175 5.72 14.37 6.73
CA PRO A 175 6.84 13.45 6.54
C PRO A 175 7.70 13.86 5.34
N LYS A 176 8.86 14.51 5.57
CA LYS A 176 9.72 14.97 4.45
C LYS A 176 11.22 14.88 4.70
N SER A 177 11.63 14.60 5.93
CA SER A 177 13.04 14.69 6.31
C SER A 177 13.63 13.40 6.86
N LYS A 178 12.80 12.42 7.18
CA LYS A 178 13.24 11.14 7.75
C LYS A 178 13.07 10.03 6.72
N PRO A 179 14.17 9.38 6.29
CA PRO A 179 14.08 8.20 5.43
C PRO A 179 13.31 7.08 6.14
N MET A 180 12.43 6.40 5.40
CA MET A 180 11.56 5.35 5.92
C MET A 180 11.89 3.99 5.33
N ILE A 181 11.72 2.95 6.13
CA ILE A 181 11.76 1.54 5.73
C ILE A 181 10.33 1.09 5.45
N ILE A 182 10.15 0.23 4.45
CA ILE A 182 8.88 -0.48 4.28
C ILE A 182 8.82 -1.62 5.28
N HIS A 183 7.75 -1.70 6.04
CA HIS A 183 7.42 -2.83 6.91
C HIS A 183 6.11 -3.47 6.49
N SER A 184 5.98 -4.74 6.76
CA SER A 184 4.70 -5.42 6.69
C SER A 184 4.61 -6.50 7.76
N SER A 185 3.41 -6.66 8.31
CA SER A 185 3.13 -7.66 9.32
C SER A 185 1.72 -8.26 9.15
N LEU A 186 1.58 -9.52 9.57
CA LEU A 186 0.29 -10.16 9.78
C LEU A 186 0.24 -10.62 11.23
N TRP A 187 -0.67 -10.07 12.01
CA TRP A 187 -0.71 -10.25 13.45
C TRP A 187 -2.14 -10.30 14.02
N ASN A 188 -2.26 -10.73 15.27
CA ASN A 188 -3.53 -10.77 15.98
C ASN A 188 -3.79 -9.45 16.72
N ALA A 189 -4.86 -8.78 16.38
CA ALA A 189 -5.33 -7.54 16.96
C ALA A 189 -6.79 -7.64 17.41
N ASP A 190 -7.19 -8.79 17.94
CA ASP A 190 -8.59 -9.09 18.23
C ASP A 190 -9.17 -8.32 19.44
N ASP A 191 -8.33 -7.52 20.10
CA ASP A 191 -8.75 -6.57 21.12
C ASP A 191 -9.36 -5.29 20.54
N TRP A 192 -9.11 -4.94 19.27
CA TRP A 192 -9.65 -3.72 18.65
C TRP A 192 -10.10 -3.84 17.18
N ALA A 193 -9.51 -4.74 16.38
CA ALA A 193 -9.61 -4.70 14.92
C ALA A 193 -11.03 -4.95 14.40
N THR A 194 -11.66 -6.06 14.76
CA THR A 194 -12.98 -6.42 14.21
C THR A 194 -14.08 -5.94 15.12
N GLN A 195 -14.90 -5.01 14.61
CA GLN A 195 -15.99 -4.39 15.35
C GLN A 195 -15.58 -3.81 16.72
N GLY A 196 -14.38 -3.19 16.79
CA GLY A 196 -13.83 -2.63 18.02
C GLY A 196 -13.48 -3.72 19.06
N GLY A 197 -13.03 -4.89 18.60
CA GLY A 197 -12.62 -6.00 19.47
C GLY A 197 -13.77 -6.89 19.97
N ARG A 198 -15.01 -6.65 19.55
CA ARG A 198 -16.14 -7.51 19.94
C ARG A 198 -16.09 -8.89 19.29
N VAL A 199 -15.50 -9.00 18.12
CA VAL A 199 -15.33 -10.27 17.40
C VAL A 199 -13.89 -10.73 17.51
N LYS A 200 -13.69 -11.90 18.13
CA LYS A 200 -12.38 -12.47 18.41
C LYS A 200 -11.89 -13.39 17.30
N THR A 201 -10.59 -13.60 17.24
CA THR A 201 -9.95 -14.48 16.27
C THR A 201 -10.35 -15.93 16.50
N ASN A 202 -10.88 -16.58 15.46
CA ASN A 202 -11.15 -17.99 15.50
C ASN A 202 -9.92 -18.79 15.05
N TRP A 203 -9.13 -19.28 15.99
CA TRP A 203 -7.89 -20.00 15.75
C TRP A 203 -8.04 -21.34 15.04
N THR A 204 -9.25 -21.88 14.90
CA THR A 204 -9.48 -23.09 14.09
C THR A 204 -9.28 -22.84 12.60
N ASN A 205 -9.28 -21.58 12.17
CA ASN A 205 -9.00 -21.16 10.80
C ASN A 205 -7.48 -20.94 10.52
N ALA A 206 -6.65 -21.02 11.54
CA ALA A 206 -5.21 -20.85 11.37
C ALA A 206 -4.59 -22.02 10.56
N PRO A 207 -3.49 -21.78 9.82
CA PRO A 207 -2.78 -20.50 9.70
C PRO A 207 -3.46 -19.54 8.72
N PHE A 208 -3.61 -18.29 9.15
CA PHE A 208 -4.03 -17.19 8.28
C PHE A 208 -2.87 -16.79 7.37
N ARG A 209 -3.12 -16.47 6.09
CA ARG A 209 -2.05 -16.15 5.14
C ARG A 209 -2.40 -14.94 4.28
N ALA A 210 -1.45 -13.99 4.21
CA ALA A 210 -1.45 -12.89 3.26
C ALA A 210 -0.30 -13.06 2.28
N TYR A 211 -0.48 -12.64 1.03
CA TYR A 211 0.46 -12.88 -0.06
C TYR A 211 0.84 -11.57 -0.73
N TYR A 212 2.13 -11.45 -1.11
CA TYR A 212 2.74 -10.26 -1.71
C TYR A 212 3.52 -10.65 -2.96
N ARG A 213 3.42 -9.80 -3.98
CA ARG A 213 4.19 -9.95 -5.23
C ARG A 213 4.32 -8.62 -5.95
N ASN A 214 5.09 -8.60 -7.02
CA ASN A 214 5.20 -7.46 -7.95
C ASN A 214 5.49 -6.15 -7.23
N PHE A 215 6.47 -6.18 -6.31
CA PHE A 215 6.99 -4.97 -5.70
C PHE A 215 7.68 -4.12 -6.74
N ASN A 216 7.41 -2.81 -6.71
CA ASN A 216 8.11 -1.82 -7.52
C ASN A 216 8.28 -0.54 -6.70
N ALA A 217 9.51 -0.02 -6.67
CA ALA A 217 9.83 1.23 -6.00
C ALA A 217 10.61 2.15 -6.96
N GLN A 218 9.91 3.13 -7.50
CA GLN A 218 10.51 4.28 -8.16
C GLN A 218 10.71 5.37 -7.09
N ALA A 219 11.81 5.30 -6.36
CA ALA A 219 11.98 6.04 -5.13
C ALA A 219 13.43 6.48 -4.91
N CYS A 220 13.62 7.54 -4.13
CA CYS A 220 14.93 7.96 -3.69
C CYS A 220 15.46 7.04 -2.61
N VAL A 221 16.40 6.18 -2.95
CA VAL A 221 17.10 5.32 -1.97
C VAL A 221 18.03 6.18 -1.12
N TYR A 222 17.90 6.03 0.19
CA TYR A 222 18.72 6.75 1.16
C TYR A 222 19.77 5.82 1.78
N SER A 223 21.03 6.15 1.61
CA SER A 223 22.15 5.38 2.13
C SER A 223 23.30 6.30 2.54
N SER A 224 23.95 5.97 3.67
CA SER A 224 25.14 6.69 4.15
C SER A 224 24.99 8.21 4.25
N GLY A 225 23.80 8.68 4.61
CA GLY A 225 23.54 10.12 4.79
C GLY A 225 23.15 10.88 3.52
N THR A 226 23.06 10.20 2.37
CA THR A 226 22.74 10.81 1.08
C THR A 226 21.53 10.14 0.42
N SER A 227 20.79 10.90 -0.38
CA SER A 227 19.70 10.41 -1.20
C SER A 227 20.17 10.16 -2.64
N SER A 228 19.73 9.07 -3.26
CA SER A 228 20.02 8.82 -4.68
C SER A 228 19.43 9.90 -5.60
N CYS A 229 18.51 10.73 -5.11
CA CYS A 229 17.92 11.83 -5.84
C CYS A 229 18.68 13.16 -5.67
N ASP A 230 19.68 13.24 -4.80
CA ASP A 230 20.48 14.45 -4.58
C ASP A 230 21.58 14.63 -5.64
N SER A 231 21.93 13.57 -6.38
CA SER A 231 22.95 13.64 -7.41
C SER A 231 22.39 14.25 -8.69
N ALA A 232 22.94 15.40 -9.10
CA ALA A 232 22.61 16.10 -10.36
C ALA A 232 22.93 15.31 -11.65
N ASN A 233 23.47 14.09 -11.53
CA ASN A 233 23.88 13.21 -12.62
C ASN A 233 22.92 12.02 -12.81
N THR A 234 21.63 12.25 -12.80
CA THR A 234 20.70 11.19 -13.19
C THR A 234 20.52 11.16 -14.72
N ASN A 235 21.50 10.60 -15.42
CA ASN A 235 21.31 10.03 -16.77
C ASN A 235 20.40 8.75 -16.72
N SER A 236 19.62 8.60 -15.67
CA SER A 236 18.66 7.52 -15.54
C SER A 236 17.32 8.04 -16.05
N GLU A 237 16.89 7.51 -17.18
CA GLU A 237 15.51 7.64 -17.71
C GLU A 237 14.46 6.97 -16.79
N THR A 238 14.74 6.89 -15.48
CA THR A 238 13.72 6.46 -14.53
C THR A 238 12.65 7.53 -14.49
N ASP A 239 11.44 7.14 -14.79
CA ASP A 239 10.26 8.00 -14.71
C ASP A 239 10.16 8.62 -13.31
N GLN A 240 10.55 9.90 -13.20
CA GLN A 240 10.52 10.68 -11.96
C GLN A 240 9.25 11.55 -11.86
N THR A 241 8.23 11.25 -12.67
CA THR A 241 6.96 11.99 -12.67
C THR A 241 6.31 12.04 -11.30
N TRP A 242 6.55 11.04 -10.45
CA TRP A 242 6.05 10.99 -9.07
C TRP A 242 6.53 12.17 -8.19
N GLN A 243 7.68 12.79 -8.48
CA GLN A 243 8.25 13.89 -7.66
C GLN A 243 7.34 15.12 -7.59
N THR A 244 6.62 15.39 -8.65
CA THR A 244 5.67 16.52 -8.73
C THR A 244 4.24 16.06 -8.95
N GLN A 245 3.99 14.74 -8.91
CA GLN A 245 2.69 14.16 -9.23
C GLN A 245 1.60 14.71 -8.33
N ASP A 246 0.55 15.20 -8.97
CA ASP A 246 -0.73 15.56 -8.37
C ASP A 246 -1.86 14.81 -9.09
N LEU A 247 -3.06 14.92 -8.57
CA LEU A 247 -4.24 14.39 -9.23
C LEU A 247 -4.70 15.34 -10.34
N ASP A 248 -4.81 14.81 -11.55
CA ASP A 248 -5.51 15.46 -12.64
C ASP A 248 -7.04 15.51 -12.40
N ALA A 249 -7.79 16.05 -13.33
CA ALA A 249 -9.26 16.13 -13.23
C ALA A 249 -9.92 14.75 -13.08
N ASN A 250 -9.36 13.73 -13.74
CA ASN A 250 -9.85 12.35 -13.67
C ASN A 250 -9.53 11.71 -12.32
N GLY A 251 -8.29 11.86 -11.83
CA GLY A 251 -7.87 11.42 -10.51
C GLY A 251 -8.72 12.05 -9.41
N ARG A 252 -8.98 13.37 -9.47
CA ARG A 252 -9.87 14.04 -8.50
C ARG A 252 -11.31 13.51 -8.56
N ARG A 253 -11.82 13.14 -9.73
CA ARG A 253 -13.15 12.52 -9.86
C ARG A 253 -13.18 11.13 -9.22
N ARG A 254 -12.14 10.30 -9.46
CA ARG A 254 -12.00 8.98 -8.86
C ARG A 254 -11.84 9.06 -7.33
N LEU A 255 -11.07 10.01 -6.82
CA LEU A 255 -10.95 10.28 -5.39
C LEU A 255 -12.31 10.57 -4.76
N ARG A 256 -13.09 11.50 -5.35
CA ARG A 256 -14.44 11.80 -4.85
C ARG A 256 -15.39 10.60 -4.92
N TRP A 257 -15.27 9.77 -5.95
CA TRP A 257 -16.03 8.52 -6.06
C TRP A 257 -15.67 7.56 -4.93
N ALA A 258 -14.39 7.31 -4.67
CA ALA A 258 -13.93 6.45 -3.59
C ALA A 258 -14.39 6.97 -2.21
N GLN A 259 -14.24 8.28 -1.98
CA GLN A 259 -14.65 8.89 -0.71
C GLN A 259 -16.17 8.87 -0.51
N ARG A 260 -16.95 9.08 -1.56
CA ARG A 260 -18.42 9.12 -1.46
C ARG A 260 -19.05 7.75 -1.22
N TYR A 261 -18.52 6.69 -1.85
CA TYR A 261 -19.19 5.40 -1.88
C TYR A 261 -18.52 4.33 -1.00
N PHE A 262 -17.24 4.53 -0.62
CA PHE A 262 -16.46 3.50 0.05
C PHE A 262 -15.79 3.97 1.35
N MET A 263 -15.69 5.27 1.61
CA MET A 263 -15.19 5.77 2.89
C MET A 263 -16.24 5.54 3.98
N VAL A 264 -15.85 4.89 5.06
CA VAL A 264 -16.70 4.58 6.22
C VAL A 264 -16.30 5.35 7.48
N TYR A 265 -15.09 5.92 7.50
CA TYR A 265 -14.61 6.79 8.55
C TYR A 265 -13.65 7.84 8.03
N ASN A 266 -13.76 9.05 8.58
CA ASN A 266 -12.82 10.15 8.32
C ASN A 266 -12.63 10.95 9.60
N TYR A 267 -11.40 10.99 10.12
CA TYR A 267 -11.07 11.76 11.32
C TYR A 267 -11.46 13.24 11.20
N CYS A 268 -11.45 13.81 9.99
CA CYS A 268 -11.87 15.18 9.73
C CYS A 268 -13.38 15.43 9.92
N SER A 269 -14.18 14.40 10.11
CA SER A 269 -15.62 14.54 10.42
C SER A 269 -16.00 14.07 11.83
N ASP A 270 -15.00 13.65 12.63
CA ASP A 270 -15.21 13.10 13.97
C ASP A 270 -15.08 14.18 15.04
N SER A 271 -16.14 15.00 15.19
CA SER A 271 -16.18 16.06 16.20
C SER A 271 -16.20 15.54 17.65
N GLN A 272 -16.60 14.28 17.87
CA GLN A 272 -16.59 13.68 19.21
C GLN A 272 -15.14 13.38 19.65
N ARG A 273 -14.31 12.93 18.73
CA ARG A 273 -12.87 12.72 18.99
C ARG A 273 -12.10 14.03 19.19
N PHE A 274 -12.56 15.09 18.55
CA PHE A 274 -11.92 16.42 18.61
C PHE A 274 -12.86 17.49 19.18
N PRO A 275 -13.23 17.41 20.47
CA PRO A 275 -14.20 18.32 21.06
C PRO A 275 -13.69 19.79 21.14
N GLN A 276 -12.38 19.99 21.07
CA GLN A 276 -11.76 21.33 21.05
C GLN A 276 -11.60 21.90 19.63
N GLY A 277 -12.09 21.20 18.63
CA GLY A 277 -12.01 21.55 17.21
C GLY A 277 -11.18 20.59 16.39
N LEU A 278 -11.58 20.43 15.14
CA LEU A 278 -10.91 19.55 14.18
C LEU A 278 -9.46 19.98 13.91
N PRO A 279 -8.56 19.03 13.59
CA PRO A 279 -7.20 19.31 13.17
C PRO A 279 -7.11 20.36 12.05
N THR A 280 -6.00 21.09 11.99
CA THR A 280 -5.83 22.21 11.06
C THR A 280 -5.96 21.79 9.61
N GLU A 281 -5.43 20.62 9.24
CA GLU A 281 -5.52 20.05 7.88
C GLU A 281 -6.95 19.67 7.46
N CYS A 282 -7.87 19.56 8.41
CA CYS A 282 -9.29 19.30 8.13
C CYS A 282 -10.10 20.57 7.83
N LYS A 283 -9.53 21.75 8.14
CA LYS A 283 -10.17 23.05 7.95
C LYS A 283 -9.79 23.62 6.59
N ARG A 284 -10.08 22.91 5.51
CA ARG A 284 -9.88 23.45 4.16
C ARG A 284 -11.00 24.44 3.83
N PRO A 285 -10.67 25.57 3.17
CA PRO A 285 -11.66 26.50 2.67
C PRO A 285 -12.52 25.89 1.58
#